data_6de149fba6a5f6483105a3fb81baff11
#
_entry.id   6de149fba6a5f6483105a3fb81baff11
#
_cell.length_a   1.000
_cell.length_b   1.000
_cell.length_c   1.000
_cell.angle_alpha   90.00
_cell.angle_beta   90.00
_cell.angle_gamma   90.00
#
_symmetry.space_group_name_H-M   'P 1'
#
loop_
_entity.id
_entity.type
_entity.pdbx_description
1 polymer ?
#
loop_
_entity_poly.entity_id
_entity_poly.type
_entity_poly.pdbx_seq_one_letter_code
_entity_poly.pdbx_strand_id
1 'polypeptide(L)'
;MQLWKDLSRRHNDMEVLFEFAESGEVELAEIKSELYVYQNIIDEVEIKLTLGNSEDIQNAIVSIHPGAGGTESQDWAQMLYRMYSRWVEKQDFKLDVIDYQPGEEAGIKDVTIEIKGDYAYGLLKSEAGVHRMVRLSPFDANNRRHTSFASVFIYPAVEDDIEIDINQADLRIDTYRASGAGGQHVNKTDSAVRITHL
;
A
#
# COMPACT_ATOMS: atom_id res chain seq x y z
N MET A 1 -14.05 -3.08 -21.99
CA MET A 1 -14.93 -2.71 -23.13
C MET A 1 -15.87 -1.54 -22.80
N GLN A 2 -16.43 -1.47 -21.57
CA GLN A 2 -17.31 -0.36 -21.15
C GLN A 2 -16.58 0.98 -21.08
N LEU A 3 -15.40 1.02 -20.48
CA LEU A 3 -14.55 2.20 -20.32
C LEU A 3 -14.21 2.87 -21.68
N TRP A 4 -13.83 2.07 -22.68
CA TRP A 4 -13.55 2.54 -24.03
C TRP A 4 -14.77 3.21 -24.68
N LYS A 5 -15.95 2.61 -24.51
CA LYS A 5 -17.20 3.19 -25.04
C LYS A 5 -17.54 4.52 -24.39
N ASP A 6 -17.32 4.63 -23.07
CA ASP A 6 -17.58 5.89 -22.34
C ASP A 6 -16.58 7.00 -22.76
N LEU A 7 -15.30 6.67 -22.92
CA LEU A 7 -14.30 7.61 -23.42
C LEU A 7 -14.61 8.06 -24.85
N SER A 8 -14.96 7.12 -25.75
CA SER A 8 -15.31 7.46 -27.13
C SER A 8 -16.56 8.33 -27.20
N ARG A 9 -17.57 8.06 -26.37
CA ARG A 9 -18.77 8.92 -26.31
C ARG A 9 -18.42 10.34 -25.85
N ARG A 10 -17.64 10.48 -24.77
CA ARG A 10 -17.22 11.79 -24.24
C ARG A 10 -16.37 12.55 -25.25
N HIS A 11 -15.53 11.86 -26.02
CA HIS A 11 -14.76 12.49 -27.09
C HIS A 11 -15.68 13.09 -28.15
N ASN A 12 -16.67 12.33 -28.62
CA ASN A 12 -17.64 12.83 -29.59
C ASN A 12 -18.49 13.97 -29.02
N ASP A 13 -18.88 13.89 -27.75
CA ASP A 13 -19.62 14.98 -27.08
C ASP A 13 -18.78 16.27 -27.02
N MET A 14 -17.46 16.17 -26.81
CA MET A 14 -16.54 17.31 -26.83
C MET A 14 -16.41 17.89 -28.23
N GLU A 15 -16.35 17.09 -29.29
CA GLU A 15 -16.33 17.60 -30.69
C GLU A 15 -17.58 18.44 -30.99
N VAL A 16 -18.74 17.93 -30.57
CA VAL A 16 -20.01 18.65 -30.73
C VAL A 16 -20.03 19.99 -29.95
N LEU A 17 -19.50 20.00 -28.70
CA LEU A 17 -19.38 21.22 -27.91
C LEU A 17 -18.46 22.25 -28.57
N PHE A 18 -17.37 21.83 -29.23
CA PHE A 18 -16.52 22.75 -30.00
C PHE A 18 -17.25 23.35 -31.18
N GLU A 19 -18.05 22.58 -31.93
CA GLU A 19 -18.86 23.10 -33.04
C GLU A 19 -19.88 24.16 -32.56
N PHE A 20 -20.54 23.91 -31.41
CA PHE A 20 -21.47 24.90 -30.81
C PHE A 20 -20.76 26.16 -30.33
N ALA A 21 -19.50 26.05 -29.88
CA ALA A 21 -18.75 27.25 -29.53
C ALA A 21 -18.33 28.07 -30.74
N GLU A 22 -17.99 27.44 -31.85
CA GLU A 22 -17.68 28.14 -33.10
C GLU A 22 -18.93 28.89 -33.66
N SER A 23 -20.12 28.32 -33.42
CA SER A 23 -21.38 28.99 -33.76
C SER A 23 -21.80 30.09 -32.77
N GLY A 24 -21.10 30.20 -31.63
CA GLY A 24 -21.39 31.19 -30.58
C GLY A 24 -22.55 30.79 -29.65
N GLU A 25 -22.99 29.55 -29.67
CA GLU A 25 -24.10 29.03 -28.85
C GLU A 25 -23.67 28.61 -27.44
N VAL A 26 -22.36 28.33 -27.24
CA VAL A 26 -21.77 27.88 -25.95
C VAL A 26 -20.60 28.79 -25.57
N GLU A 27 -20.49 29.16 -24.31
CA GLU A 27 -19.38 29.95 -23.79
C GLU A 27 -18.09 29.16 -23.68
N LEU A 28 -16.95 29.80 -24.01
CA LEU A 28 -15.61 29.18 -23.88
C LEU A 28 -15.29 28.74 -22.45
N ALA A 29 -15.92 29.30 -21.43
CA ALA A 29 -15.73 28.91 -20.04
C ALA A 29 -16.31 27.50 -19.75
N GLU A 30 -17.44 27.18 -20.36
CA GLU A 30 -18.11 25.87 -20.23
C GLU A 30 -17.27 24.79 -20.90
N ILE A 31 -16.76 25.01 -22.08
CA ILE A 31 -15.86 24.07 -22.77
C ILE A 31 -14.60 23.78 -21.95
N LYS A 32 -14.01 24.84 -21.35
CA LYS A 32 -12.82 24.64 -20.50
C LYS A 32 -13.10 23.77 -19.28
N SER A 33 -14.27 23.90 -18.69
CA SER A 33 -14.65 23.07 -17.54
C SER A 33 -14.84 21.60 -17.93
N GLU A 34 -15.53 21.35 -19.05
CA GLU A 34 -15.74 20.00 -19.57
C GLU A 34 -14.43 19.35 -20.06
N LEU A 35 -13.58 20.12 -20.73
CA LEU A 35 -12.25 19.66 -21.15
C LEU A 35 -11.39 19.24 -19.95
N TYR A 36 -11.43 20.00 -18.84
CA TYR A 36 -10.71 19.66 -17.62
C TYR A 36 -11.22 18.34 -17.00
N VAL A 37 -12.55 18.15 -16.97
CA VAL A 37 -13.15 16.89 -16.49
C VAL A 37 -12.73 15.73 -17.38
N TYR A 38 -12.78 15.90 -18.70
CA TYR A 38 -12.38 14.86 -19.65
C TYR A 38 -10.90 14.51 -19.54
N GLN A 39 -10.03 15.50 -19.38
CA GLN A 39 -8.59 15.27 -19.18
C GLN A 39 -8.32 14.46 -17.90
N ASN A 40 -8.96 14.79 -16.79
CA ASN A 40 -8.82 14.03 -15.54
C ASN A 40 -9.21 12.55 -15.72
N ILE A 41 -10.27 12.27 -16.48
CA ILE A 41 -10.68 10.88 -16.76
C ILE A 41 -9.65 10.16 -17.62
N ILE A 42 -9.06 10.83 -18.61
CA ILE A 42 -7.99 10.25 -19.44
C ILE A 42 -6.78 9.92 -18.55
N ASP A 43 -6.35 10.85 -17.70
CA ASP A 43 -5.20 10.68 -16.80
C ASP A 43 -5.42 9.47 -15.85
N GLU A 44 -6.62 9.30 -15.30
CA GLU A 44 -6.97 8.12 -14.49
C GLU A 44 -6.89 6.80 -15.27
N VAL A 45 -7.38 6.82 -16.51
CA VAL A 45 -7.34 5.63 -17.39
C VAL A 45 -5.91 5.30 -17.79
N GLU A 46 -5.10 6.31 -18.10
CA GLU A 46 -3.68 6.13 -18.45
C GLU A 46 -2.91 5.49 -17.30
N ILE A 47 -3.14 5.96 -16.06
CA ILE A 47 -2.56 5.33 -14.86
C ILE A 47 -2.96 3.85 -14.79
N LYS A 48 -4.25 3.52 -14.93
CA LYS A 48 -4.73 2.13 -14.89
C LYS A 48 -4.15 1.26 -16.01
N LEU A 49 -3.91 1.83 -17.19
CA LEU A 49 -3.28 1.10 -18.30
C LEU A 49 -1.79 0.80 -18.05
N THR A 50 -1.11 1.62 -17.25
CA THR A 50 0.29 1.35 -16.85
C THR A 50 0.42 0.28 -15.76
N LEU A 51 -0.68 -0.01 -15.03
CA LEU A 51 -0.76 -1.04 -14.01
C LEU A 51 -1.08 -2.40 -14.66
N GLY A 52 -0.05 -3.04 -15.26
CA GLY A 52 -0.22 -4.22 -16.11
C GLY A 52 0.03 -5.57 -15.44
N ASN A 53 0.48 -5.60 -14.19
CA ASN A 53 0.73 -6.85 -13.48
C ASN A 53 -0.56 -7.41 -12.86
N SER A 54 -0.66 -8.74 -12.76
CA SER A 54 -1.80 -9.41 -12.12
C SER A 54 -2.00 -9.01 -10.66
N GLU A 55 -0.92 -8.66 -9.97
CA GLU A 55 -0.94 -8.21 -8.58
C GLU A 55 -1.46 -6.79 -8.43
N ASP A 56 -1.33 -5.94 -9.46
CA ASP A 56 -1.71 -4.53 -9.40
C ASP A 56 -3.21 -4.31 -9.12
N ILE A 57 -4.05 -5.27 -9.50
CA ILE A 57 -5.50 -5.22 -9.31
C ILE A 57 -5.90 -5.49 -7.86
N GLN A 58 -5.02 -6.11 -7.08
CA GLN A 58 -5.32 -6.60 -5.74
C GLN A 58 -5.46 -5.48 -4.70
N ASN A 59 -6.06 -5.84 -3.56
CA ASN A 59 -6.04 -5.04 -2.36
C ASN A 59 -4.60 -4.84 -1.88
N ALA A 60 -4.35 -3.82 -1.07
CA ALA A 60 -3.02 -3.53 -0.54
C ALA A 60 -2.97 -3.73 0.98
N ILE A 61 -1.90 -4.37 1.46
CA ILE A 61 -1.52 -4.38 2.87
C ILE A 61 -0.39 -3.35 3.03
N VAL A 62 -0.62 -2.36 3.87
CA VAL A 62 0.35 -1.29 4.14
C VAL A 62 0.79 -1.36 5.60
N SER A 63 2.10 -1.51 5.83
CA SER A 63 2.70 -1.49 7.16
C SER A 63 3.62 -0.28 7.29
N ILE A 64 3.46 0.48 8.38
CA ILE A 64 4.21 1.71 8.64
C ILE A 64 4.95 1.56 9.96
N HIS A 65 6.28 1.65 9.90
CA HIS A 65 7.16 1.55 11.06
C HIS A 65 7.96 2.84 11.23
N PRO A 66 7.99 3.44 12.44
CA PRO A 66 8.88 4.56 12.71
C PRO A 66 10.35 4.12 12.61
N GLY A 67 11.20 4.99 12.06
CA GLY A 67 12.64 4.81 12.06
C GLY A 67 13.27 5.13 13.42
N ALA A 68 14.60 5.06 13.50
CA ALA A 68 15.33 5.53 14.66
C ALA A 68 15.09 7.02 14.89
N GLY A 69 14.63 7.43 16.08
CA GLY A 69 14.34 8.84 16.38
C GLY A 69 13.29 9.06 17.48
N GLY A 70 12.87 8.00 18.16
CA GLY A 70 11.96 8.10 19.29
C GLY A 70 10.61 8.74 18.93
N THR A 71 10.10 9.64 19.79
CA THR A 71 8.79 10.30 19.67
C THR A 71 8.58 11.02 18.33
N GLU A 72 9.62 11.66 17.77
CA GLU A 72 9.55 12.35 16.48
C GLU A 72 9.22 11.42 15.31
N SER A 73 9.87 10.24 15.26
CA SER A 73 9.63 9.27 14.20
C SER A 73 8.29 8.55 14.36
N GLN A 74 7.84 8.34 15.61
CA GLN A 74 6.51 7.80 15.92
C GLN A 74 5.40 8.77 15.50
N ASP A 75 5.57 10.06 15.73
CA ASP A 75 4.63 11.08 15.26
C ASP A 75 4.63 11.18 13.73
N TRP A 76 5.80 11.09 13.09
CA TRP A 76 5.88 11.05 11.63
C TRP A 76 5.15 9.84 11.04
N ALA A 77 5.31 8.65 11.61
CA ALA A 77 4.57 7.45 11.21
C ALA A 77 3.05 7.64 11.34
N GLN A 78 2.58 8.29 12.41
CA GLN A 78 1.16 8.63 12.58
C GLN A 78 0.67 9.63 11.52
N MET A 79 1.50 10.58 11.13
CA MET A 79 1.17 11.53 10.06
C MET A 79 1.01 10.80 8.71
N LEU A 80 1.89 9.86 8.39
CA LEU A 80 1.79 9.01 7.20
C LEU A 80 0.52 8.16 7.23
N TYR A 81 0.22 7.50 8.35
CA TYR A 81 -1.02 6.74 8.52
C TYR A 81 -2.26 7.62 8.24
N ARG A 82 -2.30 8.83 8.80
CA ARG A 82 -3.39 9.78 8.56
C ARG A 82 -3.45 10.24 7.09
N MET A 83 -2.30 10.41 6.44
CA MET A 83 -2.23 10.77 5.02
C MET A 83 -2.84 9.67 4.15
N TYR A 84 -2.43 8.40 4.35
CA TYR A 84 -2.99 7.27 3.62
C TYR A 84 -4.47 7.07 3.91
N SER A 85 -4.91 7.19 5.17
CA SER A 85 -6.33 7.08 5.52
C SER A 85 -7.19 8.09 4.76
N ARG A 86 -6.76 9.34 4.66
CA ARG A 86 -7.46 10.38 3.89
C ARG A 86 -7.43 10.13 2.39
N TRP A 87 -6.35 9.58 1.89
CA TRP A 87 -6.26 9.20 0.49
C TRP A 87 -7.26 8.07 0.17
N VAL A 88 -7.35 7.07 1.03
CA VAL A 88 -8.32 5.95 0.93
C VAL A 88 -9.75 6.49 0.89
N GLU A 89 -10.10 7.40 1.80
CA GLU A 89 -11.42 8.05 1.82
C GLU A 89 -11.71 8.80 0.51
N LYS A 90 -10.71 9.52 -0.03
CA LYS A 90 -10.86 10.27 -1.29
C LYS A 90 -11.04 9.37 -2.51
N GLN A 91 -10.50 8.15 -2.47
CA GLN A 91 -10.64 7.15 -3.54
C GLN A 91 -11.90 6.28 -3.39
N ASP A 92 -12.74 6.53 -2.39
CA ASP A 92 -13.89 5.68 -2.02
C ASP A 92 -13.49 4.21 -1.75
N PHE A 93 -12.26 3.99 -1.27
CA PHE A 93 -11.77 2.68 -0.88
C PHE A 93 -12.12 2.38 0.58
N LYS A 94 -12.13 1.10 0.95
CA LYS A 94 -12.34 0.68 2.34
C LYS A 94 -10.99 0.44 3.03
N LEU A 95 -10.86 0.93 4.27
CA LEU A 95 -9.69 0.73 5.13
C LEU A 95 -10.07 -0.13 6.33
N ASP A 96 -9.38 -1.25 6.50
CA ASP A 96 -9.49 -2.12 7.67
C ASP A 96 -8.14 -2.11 8.42
N VAL A 97 -8.17 -1.82 9.72
CA VAL A 97 -6.96 -1.82 10.56
C VAL A 97 -6.72 -3.25 11.05
N ILE A 98 -5.58 -3.85 10.66
CA ILE A 98 -5.17 -5.20 11.06
C ILE A 98 -4.47 -5.17 12.41
N ASP A 99 -3.49 -4.26 12.56
CA ASP A 99 -2.77 -4.06 13.83
C ASP A 99 -2.50 -2.56 14.04
N TYR A 100 -2.53 -2.14 15.30
CA TYR A 100 -2.26 -0.75 15.67
C TYR A 100 -1.61 -0.68 17.04
N GLN A 101 -0.37 -0.23 17.09
CA GLN A 101 0.39 -0.06 18.31
C GLN A 101 0.67 1.42 18.57
N PRO A 102 0.01 2.04 19.58
CA PRO A 102 0.23 3.45 19.89
C PRO A 102 1.65 3.67 20.49
N GLY A 103 2.18 4.86 20.24
CA GLY A 103 3.39 5.32 20.92
C GLY A 103 3.14 5.56 22.43
N GLU A 104 4.22 5.60 23.21
CA GLU A 104 4.11 5.84 24.67
C GLU A 104 3.77 7.30 24.99
N GLU A 105 4.39 8.23 24.28
CA GLU A 105 4.22 9.67 24.50
C GLU A 105 3.39 10.31 23.38
N ALA A 106 3.66 9.94 22.13
CA ALA A 106 2.95 10.42 20.95
C ALA A 106 3.19 9.48 19.76
N GLY A 107 2.34 9.61 18.74
CA GLY A 107 2.51 8.85 17.50
C GLY A 107 2.14 7.38 17.62
N ILE A 108 2.70 6.56 16.73
CA ILE A 108 2.50 5.11 16.65
C ILE A 108 3.84 4.38 16.63
N LYS A 109 3.90 3.20 17.28
CA LYS A 109 5.03 2.28 17.20
C LYS A 109 4.95 1.39 15.97
N ASP A 110 3.74 1.05 15.56
CA ASP A 110 3.47 0.22 14.40
C ASP A 110 2.02 0.36 13.98
N VAL A 111 1.76 0.28 12.67
CA VAL A 111 0.41 0.12 12.15
C VAL A 111 0.46 -0.70 10.87
N THR A 112 -0.45 -1.68 10.79
CA THR A 112 -0.71 -2.44 9.59
C THR A 112 -2.19 -2.30 9.22
N ILE A 113 -2.45 -1.88 7.99
CA ILE A 113 -3.79 -1.66 7.44
C ILE A 113 -3.97 -2.43 6.14
N GLU A 114 -5.18 -2.90 5.90
CA GLU A 114 -5.61 -3.41 4.61
C GLU A 114 -6.47 -2.36 3.90
N ILE A 115 -6.13 -2.07 2.67
CA ILE A 115 -6.85 -1.14 1.80
C ILE A 115 -7.51 -1.94 0.69
N LYS A 116 -8.85 -1.92 0.69
CA LYS A 116 -9.68 -2.68 -0.25
C LYS A 116 -10.23 -1.75 -1.33
N GLY A 117 -9.86 -2.02 -2.56
CA GLY A 117 -10.30 -1.27 -3.72
C GLY A 117 -9.60 -1.71 -4.99
N ASP A 118 -10.21 -1.41 -6.13
CA ASP A 118 -9.67 -1.77 -7.43
C ASP A 118 -8.31 -1.08 -7.67
N TYR A 119 -7.27 -1.87 -7.95
CA TYR A 119 -5.91 -1.41 -8.14
C TYR A 119 -5.26 -0.76 -6.90
N ALA A 120 -5.75 -1.03 -5.70
CA ALA A 120 -5.22 -0.44 -4.47
C ALA A 120 -3.72 -0.69 -4.32
N TYR A 121 -3.26 -1.93 -4.55
CA TYR A 121 -1.83 -2.26 -4.54
C TYR A 121 -1.07 -1.55 -5.66
N GLY A 122 -1.56 -1.60 -6.88
CA GLY A 122 -0.91 -0.97 -8.04
C GLY A 122 -0.67 0.52 -7.86
N LEU A 123 -1.65 1.23 -7.28
CA LEU A 123 -1.57 2.67 -7.01
C LEU A 123 -0.60 3.00 -5.87
N LEU A 124 -0.48 2.11 -4.87
CA LEU A 124 0.32 2.37 -3.67
C LEU A 124 1.72 1.78 -3.72
N LYS A 125 2.00 0.77 -4.56
CA LYS A 125 3.30 0.06 -4.57
C LYS A 125 4.52 0.96 -4.70
N SER A 126 4.39 2.11 -5.38
CA SER A 126 5.48 3.09 -5.54
C SER A 126 5.80 3.86 -4.26
N GLU A 127 4.91 3.86 -3.27
CA GLU A 127 5.11 4.47 -1.96
C GLU A 127 5.98 3.62 -1.03
N ALA A 128 6.27 2.35 -1.41
CA ALA A 128 7.12 1.48 -0.60
C ALA A 128 8.53 2.05 -0.47
N GLY A 129 9.00 2.25 0.76
CA GLY A 129 10.33 2.78 1.02
C GLY A 129 10.46 3.56 2.32
N VAL A 130 11.53 4.35 2.41
CA VAL A 130 11.81 5.20 3.58
C VAL A 130 11.38 6.63 3.31
N HIS A 131 10.43 7.10 4.10
CA HIS A 131 9.87 8.44 4.05
C HIS A 131 10.59 9.36 5.02
N ARG A 132 11.11 10.47 4.51
CA ARG A 132 11.85 11.46 5.28
C ARG A 132 11.00 12.71 5.52
N MET A 133 10.95 13.16 6.76
CA MET A 133 10.34 14.44 7.15
C MET A 133 11.41 15.36 7.75
N VAL A 134 11.34 16.64 7.41
CA VAL A 134 12.17 17.70 8.01
C VAL A 134 11.24 18.83 8.46
N ARG A 135 11.17 19.06 9.78
CA ARG A 135 10.34 20.14 10.36
C ARG A 135 10.97 20.72 11.63
N LEU A 136 10.43 21.82 12.11
CA LEU A 136 10.65 22.27 13.51
C LEU A 136 9.96 21.28 14.42
N SER A 137 10.69 20.76 15.43
CA SER A 137 10.16 19.77 16.36
C SER A 137 9.15 20.38 17.31
N PRO A 138 7.92 19.82 17.41
CA PRO A 138 6.98 20.21 18.46
C PRO A 138 7.37 19.64 19.83
N PHE A 139 8.30 18.69 19.88
CA PHE A 139 8.77 18.03 21.12
C PHE A 139 10.08 18.61 21.64
N ASP A 140 10.75 19.49 20.89
CA ASP A 140 11.99 20.15 21.29
C ASP A 140 11.68 21.55 21.87
N ALA A 141 12.01 21.76 23.14
CA ALA A 141 11.83 23.03 23.82
C ALA A 141 12.55 24.21 23.15
N ASN A 142 13.60 23.94 22.37
CA ASN A 142 14.36 24.94 21.63
C ASN A 142 13.88 25.16 20.19
N ASN A 143 12.77 24.51 19.78
CA ASN A 143 12.21 24.60 18.43
C ASN A 143 13.25 24.36 17.31
N ARG A 144 14.18 23.44 17.51
CA ARG A 144 15.20 23.10 16.51
C ARG A 144 14.58 22.27 15.38
N ARG A 145 15.22 22.35 14.22
CA ARG A 145 14.85 21.54 13.04
C ARG A 145 15.35 20.11 13.24
N HIS A 146 14.44 19.15 13.16
CA HIS A 146 14.71 17.72 13.24
C HIS A 146 14.40 17.02 11.92
N THR A 147 15.12 15.93 11.68
CA THR A 147 14.88 15.01 10.56
C THR A 147 14.42 13.69 11.12
N SER A 148 13.26 13.20 10.66
CA SER A 148 12.67 11.94 11.07
C SER A 148 12.45 11.03 9.86
N PHE A 149 12.54 9.74 10.09
CA PHE A 149 12.32 8.71 9.08
C PHE A 149 11.23 7.75 9.53
N ALA A 150 10.48 7.23 8.56
CA ALA A 150 9.55 6.11 8.75
C ALA A 150 9.62 5.21 7.53
N SER A 151 9.50 3.92 7.73
CA SER A 151 9.47 2.92 6.66
C SER A 151 8.02 2.57 6.34
N VAL A 152 7.69 2.52 5.05
CA VAL A 152 6.41 2.06 4.54
C VAL A 152 6.65 0.81 3.70
N PHE A 153 5.97 -0.27 4.03
CA PHE A 153 5.96 -1.51 3.27
C PHE A 153 4.59 -1.73 2.67
N ILE A 154 4.55 -2.15 1.43
CA ILE A 154 3.30 -2.36 0.70
C ILE A 154 3.35 -3.71 0.02
N TYR A 155 2.37 -4.55 0.34
CA TYR A 155 2.23 -5.90 -0.17
C TYR A 155 0.86 -6.07 -0.83
N PRO A 156 0.75 -6.90 -1.89
CA PRO A 156 -0.55 -7.30 -2.39
C PRO A 156 -1.24 -8.20 -1.35
N ALA A 157 -2.53 -8.00 -1.13
CA ALA A 157 -3.34 -8.93 -0.35
C ALA A 157 -3.68 -10.12 -1.25
N VAL A 158 -2.94 -11.20 -1.12
CA VAL A 158 -3.19 -12.45 -1.87
C VAL A 158 -4.31 -13.20 -1.17
N GLU A 159 -5.43 -13.40 -1.86
CA GLU A 159 -6.57 -14.18 -1.38
C GLU A 159 -6.44 -15.68 -1.70
N ASP A 160 -5.46 -16.06 -2.50
CA ASP A 160 -5.29 -17.45 -2.92
C ASP A 160 -4.64 -18.28 -1.82
N ASP A 161 -5.41 -19.19 -1.24
CA ASP A 161 -4.88 -20.33 -0.49
C ASP A 161 -4.06 -21.20 -1.47
N ILE A 162 -2.75 -21.04 -1.43
CA ILE A 162 -1.85 -21.91 -2.19
C ILE A 162 -1.90 -23.29 -1.51
N GLU A 163 -2.73 -24.20 -2.04
CA GLU A 163 -2.68 -25.62 -1.65
C GLU A 163 -1.31 -26.19 -2.06
N ILE A 164 -0.45 -26.34 -1.07
CA ILE A 164 0.84 -27.01 -1.28
C ILE A 164 0.64 -28.50 -0.99
N ASP A 165 0.57 -29.29 -2.06
CA ASP A 165 0.57 -30.76 -1.95
C ASP A 165 2.02 -31.23 -1.72
N ILE A 166 2.29 -31.68 -0.50
CA ILE A 166 3.59 -32.19 -0.11
C ILE A 166 3.56 -33.73 -0.23
N ASN A 167 4.20 -34.24 -1.29
CA ASN A 167 4.35 -35.67 -1.44
C ASN A 167 5.39 -36.21 -0.42
N GLN A 168 4.94 -37.09 0.46
CA GLN A 168 5.81 -37.69 1.48
C GLN A 168 6.98 -38.51 0.89
N ALA A 169 6.83 -39.00 -0.34
CA ALA A 169 7.90 -39.74 -1.03
C ALA A 169 9.12 -38.87 -1.38
N ASP A 170 8.90 -37.56 -1.49
CA ASP A 170 9.94 -36.59 -1.82
C ASP A 170 10.61 -36.00 -0.56
N LEU A 171 10.19 -36.50 0.63
CA LEU A 171 10.71 -36.03 1.89
C LEU A 171 11.60 -37.09 2.53
N ARG A 172 12.81 -36.70 2.87
CA ARG A 172 13.68 -37.46 3.78
C ARG A 172 13.59 -36.91 5.20
N ILE A 173 13.16 -37.75 6.14
CA ILE A 173 12.99 -37.38 7.54
C ILE A 173 14.09 -38.09 8.36
N ASP A 174 15.02 -37.32 8.90
CA ASP A 174 16.09 -37.81 9.77
C ASP A 174 15.81 -37.38 11.21
N THR A 175 15.80 -38.31 12.13
CA THR A 175 15.73 -38.04 13.58
C THR A 175 17.13 -38.16 14.19
N TYR A 176 17.49 -37.22 15.06
CA TYR A 176 18.79 -37.22 15.72
C TYR A 176 18.72 -36.58 17.11
N ARG A 177 19.80 -36.69 17.87
CA ARG A 177 19.89 -36.08 19.20
C ARG A 177 20.07 -34.58 19.09
N ALA A 178 19.19 -33.84 19.77
CA ALA A 178 19.31 -32.38 19.82
C ALA A 178 20.61 -31.98 20.54
N SER A 179 21.40 -31.10 19.92
CA SER A 179 22.60 -30.50 20.52
C SER A 179 22.23 -29.11 21.05
N GLY A 180 22.09 -28.98 22.38
CA GLY A 180 21.78 -27.73 23.04
C GLY A 180 21.94 -27.79 24.55
N ALA A 181 21.91 -26.63 25.21
CA ALA A 181 21.88 -26.55 26.67
C ALA A 181 20.54 -27.14 27.16
N GLY A 182 20.57 -28.32 27.75
CA GLY A 182 19.39 -29.02 28.27
C GLY A 182 19.79 -30.15 29.21
N GLY A 183 18.82 -30.64 29.99
CA GLY A 183 19.01 -31.70 30.96
C GLY A 183 19.24 -33.07 30.32
N GLN A 184 19.36 -34.11 31.15
CA GLN A 184 19.70 -35.48 30.78
C GLN A 184 18.79 -36.07 29.67
N HIS A 185 17.54 -35.61 29.55
CA HIS A 185 16.58 -36.06 28.56
C HIS A 185 16.97 -35.62 27.12
N VAL A 186 17.44 -34.40 26.92
CA VAL A 186 17.85 -33.85 25.61
C VAL A 186 19.04 -34.63 25.03
N ASN A 187 19.93 -35.15 25.90
CA ASN A 187 21.14 -35.84 25.49
C ASN A 187 20.95 -37.36 25.27
N LYS A 188 19.78 -37.91 25.65
CA LYS A 188 19.51 -39.35 25.56
C LYS A 188 18.47 -39.75 24.52
N THR A 189 17.63 -38.81 24.09
CA THR A 189 16.52 -39.06 23.14
C THR A 189 16.76 -38.38 21.81
N ASP A 190 16.42 -39.06 20.71
CA ASP A 190 16.47 -38.50 19.36
C ASP A 190 15.25 -37.60 19.11
N SER A 191 15.28 -36.44 19.77
CA SER A 191 14.15 -35.48 19.80
C SER A 191 14.20 -34.38 18.72
N ALA A 192 15.30 -34.27 17.98
CA ALA A 192 15.43 -33.37 16.86
C ALA A 192 15.04 -34.06 15.55
N VAL A 193 14.30 -33.34 14.71
CA VAL A 193 13.85 -33.81 13.40
C VAL A 193 14.39 -32.87 12.31
N ARG A 194 14.98 -33.46 11.28
CA ARG A 194 15.36 -32.74 10.06
C ARG A 194 14.55 -33.28 8.89
N ILE A 195 13.88 -32.39 8.18
CA ILE A 195 13.15 -32.70 6.96
C ILE A 195 13.93 -32.10 5.79
N THR A 196 14.25 -32.94 4.81
CA THR A 196 14.94 -32.52 3.59
C THR A 196 14.06 -32.89 2.40
N HIS A 197 13.79 -31.97 1.53
CA HIS A 197 13.14 -32.21 0.25
C HIS A 197 14.22 -32.69 -0.73
N LEU A 198 13.99 -33.83 -1.41
CA LEU A 198 14.95 -34.53 -2.31
C LEU A 198 14.94 -33.89 -3.69
#